data_8a39c1a086fa83bb12036ae3f20e21f8
#
_entry.id   8a39c1a086fa83bb12036ae3f20e21f8
#
_cell.length_a   1.000
_cell.length_b   1.000
_cell.length_c   1.000
_cell.angle_alpha   90.00
_cell.angle_beta   90.00
_cell.angle_gamma   90.00
#
_symmetry.space_group_name_H-M   'P 1'
#
loop_
_entity.id
_entity.type
_entity.pdbx_description
1 polymer ?
#
loop_
_entity_poly.entity_id
_entity_poly.type
_entity_poly.pdbx_seq_one_letter_code
_entity_poly.pdbx_strand_id
1 'polypeptide(L)'
;MDLTPGQRGSVEPPPREAPFEAKMAYYRSQHTTKGVRATHLVGIPGVAFSMPLLVARRKVGVPLFLASWALQVAGHVIFEKNSPALSKGFFTYQFCGLAFWCEEMVDLLAGRGLGGTDDPVVTIPEAATTSF
;
A
#
# COMPACT_ATOMS: atom_id res chain seq x y z
N MET A 1 -15.04 -13.90 10.12
CA MET A 1 -16.10 -12.94 9.74
C MET A 1 -15.74 -12.38 8.35
N ASP A 2 -16.63 -12.59 7.41
CA ASP A 2 -16.42 -12.06 6.06
C ASP A 2 -16.78 -10.59 6.04
N LEU A 3 -15.77 -9.76 5.82
CA LEU A 3 -15.96 -8.32 5.64
C LEU A 3 -16.48 -8.07 4.23
N THR A 4 -17.47 -7.20 4.10
CA THR A 4 -17.92 -6.77 2.77
C THR A 4 -16.84 -5.91 2.09
N PRO A 5 -16.83 -5.84 0.76
CA PRO A 5 -15.90 -4.93 0.06
C PRO A 5 -15.99 -3.51 0.64
N GLY A 6 -14.84 -2.90 0.89
CA GLY A 6 -14.75 -1.59 1.53
C GLY A 6 -14.75 -1.61 3.06
N GLN A 7 -14.91 -2.76 3.69
CA GLN A 7 -14.83 -2.90 5.15
C GLN A 7 -13.52 -3.56 5.54
N ARG A 8 -12.93 -3.08 6.63
CA ARG A 8 -11.71 -3.65 7.20
C ARG A 8 -11.83 -3.75 8.71
N GLY A 9 -11.59 -4.94 9.25
CA GLY A 9 -11.35 -5.13 10.68
C GLY A 9 -9.93 -4.67 11.05
N SER A 10 -9.64 -4.64 12.35
CA SER A 10 -8.28 -4.42 12.83
C SER A 10 -7.40 -5.59 12.39
N VAL A 11 -6.40 -5.31 11.57
CA VAL A 11 -5.41 -6.31 11.14
C VAL A 11 -4.07 -5.93 11.75
N GLU A 12 -3.54 -6.80 12.58
CA GLU A 12 -2.22 -6.60 13.16
C GLU A 12 -1.12 -7.01 12.18
N PRO A 13 0.00 -6.26 12.12
CA PRO A 13 1.13 -6.68 11.30
C PRO A 13 1.71 -7.99 11.83
N PRO A 14 2.19 -8.89 10.94
CA PRO A 14 2.83 -10.12 11.37
C PRO A 14 4.12 -9.82 12.12
N PRO A 15 4.60 -10.74 13.00
CA PRO A 15 5.86 -10.56 13.70
C PRO A 15 7.03 -10.44 12.72
N ARG A 16 8.12 -9.82 13.18
CA ARG A 16 9.29 -9.55 12.33
C ARG A 16 9.88 -10.82 11.69
N GLU A 17 9.80 -11.94 12.40
CA GLU A 17 10.32 -13.24 11.98
C GLU A 17 9.38 -13.99 11.03
N ALA A 18 8.18 -13.48 10.80
CA ALA A 18 7.21 -14.11 9.91
C ALA A 18 7.76 -14.24 8.48
N PRO A 19 7.35 -15.26 7.73
CA PRO A 19 7.78 -15.43 6.34
C PRO A 19 7.27 -14.30 5.46
N PHE A 20 7.95 -14.09 4.33
CA PHE A 20 7.61 -13.04 3.38
C PHE A 20 6.15 -13.11 2.91
N GLU A 21 5.62 -14.31 2.69
CA GLU A 21 4.22 -14.51 2.28
C GLU A 21 3.21 -13.95 3.29
N ALA A 22 3.48 -14.09 4.60
CA ALA A 22 2.64 -13.50 5.63
C ALA A 22 2.68 -11.97 5.60
N LYS A 23 3.85 -11.40 5.32
CA LYS A 23 4.04 -9.96 5.18
C LYS A 23 3.36 -9.43 3.91
N MET A 24 3.41 -10.18 2.80
CA MET A 24 2.68 -9.86 1.58
C MET A 24 1.16 -9.91 1.79
N ALA A 25 0.66 -10.91 2.49
CA ALA A 25 -0.76 -10.99 2.82
C ALA A 25 -1.21 -9.78 3.64
N TYR A 26 -0.42 -9.40 4.65
CA TYR A 26 -0.66 -8.17 5.41
C TYR A 26 -0.63 -6.93 4.51
N TYR A 27 0.39 -6.80 3.67
CA TYR A 27 0.52 -5.68 2.74
C TYR A 27 -0.71 -5.55 1.82
N ARG A 28 -1.14 -6.66 1.22
CA ARG A 28 -2.35 -6.68 0.38
C ARG A 28 -3.60 -6.28 1.15
N SER A 29 -3.71 -6.69 2.42
CA SER A 29 -4.83 -6.32 3.27
C SER A 29 -4.92 -4.83 3.57
N GLN A 30 -3.80 -4.11 3.45
CA GLN A 30 -3.70 -2.67 3.65
C GLN A 30 -3.87 -1.85 2.36
N HIS A 31 -4.03 -2.53 1.20
CA HIS A 31 -4.14 -1.92 -0.12
C HIS A 31 -5.33 -2.49 -0.89
N THR A 32 -6.54 -2.27 -0.37
CA THR A 32 -7.77 -2.90 -0.90
C THR A 32 -8.55 -2.01 -1.85
N THR A 33 -8.31 -0.70 -1.84
CA THR A 33 -9.04 0.26 -2.69
C THR A 33 -8.29 0.55 -3.99
N LYS A 34 -9.04 0.85 -5.06
CA LYS A 34 -8.44 1.30 -6.32
C LYS A 34 -7.67 2.60 -6.17
N GLY A 35 -8.13 3.50 -5.31
CA GLY A 35 -7.47 4.78 -5.04
C GLY A 35 -6.06 4.61 -4.50
N VAL A 36 -5.87 3.77 -3.46
CA VAL A 36 -4.53 3.53 -2.91
C VAL A 36 -3.64 2.80 -3.93
N ARG A 37 -4.20 1.86 -4.68
CA ARG A 37 -3.44 1.14 -5.71
C ARG A 37 -3.00 2.06 -6.84
N ALA A 38 -3.86 2.98 -7.28
CA ALA A 38 -3.51 3.98 -8.30
C ALA A 38 -2.39 4.92 -7.82
N THR A 39 -2.46 5.42 -6.59
CA THR A 39 -1.41 6.26 -6.02
C THR A 39 -0.08 5.53 -5.88
N HIS A 40 -0.12 4.24 -5.55
CA HIS A 40 1.08 3.40 -5.45
C HIS A 40 1.64 3.01 -6.82
N LEU A 41 0.77 2.85 -7.82
CA LEU A 41 1.20 2.56 -9.20
C LEU A 41 2.12 3.65 -9.75
N VAL A 42 1.91 4.90 -9.36
CA VAL A 42 2.74 6.05 -9.72
C VAL A 42 3.82 6.31 -8.66
N GLY A 43 3.47 6.24 -7.39
CA GLY A 43 4.35 6.58 -6.27
C GLY A 43 5.53 5.62 -6.09
N ILE A 44 5.32 4.31 -6.26
CA ILE A 44 6.39 3.31 -6.11
C ILE A 44 7.51 3.50 -7.14
N PRO A 45 7.24 3.62 -8.45
CA PRO A 45 8.28 3.97 -9.41
C PRO A 45 8.93 5.32 -9.11
N GLY A 46 8.16 6.30 -8.69
CA GLY A 46 8.68 7.62 -8.32
C GLY A 46 9.70 7.53 -7.19
N VAL A 47 9.44 6.76 -6.14
CA VAL A 47 10.40 6.49 -5.07
C VAL A 47 11.62 5.76 -5.64
N ALA A 48 11.43 4.70 -6.41
CA ALA A 48 12.52 3.90 -6.97
C ALA A 48 13.46 4.73 -7.84
N PHE A 49 12.92 5.56 -8.75
CA PHE A 49 13.71 6.44 -9.59
C PHE A 49 14.38 7.59 -8.81
N SER A 50 13.76 8.06 -7.75
CA SER A 50 14.34 9.12 -6.92
C SER A 50 15.62 8.68 -6.21
N MET A 51 15.75 7.40 -5.85
CA MET A 51 16.88 6.90 -5.07
C MET A 51 18.24 7.20 -5.70
N PRO A 52 18.54 6.85 -6.96
CA PRO A 52 19.79 7.23 -7.59
C PRO A 52 19.92 8.74 -7.78
N LEU A 53 18.80 9.45 -7.99
CA LEU A 53 18.81 10.90 -8.15
C LEU A 53 19.12 11.66 -6.85
N LEU A 54 18.82 11.07 -5.67
CA LEU A 54 19.23 11.64 -4.39
C LEU A 54 20.75 11.81 -4.29
N VAL A 55 21.49 10.94 -4.95
CA VAL A 55 22.95 11.00 -5.00
C VAL A 55 23.43 11.84 -6.19
N ALA A 56 22.93 11.54 -7.40
CA ALA A 56 23.42 12.12 -8.63
C ALA A 56 22.88 13.54 -8.91
N ARG A 57 21.62 13.81 -8.56
CA ARG A 57 20.92 15.09 -8.83
C ARG A 57 19.95 15.42 -7.71
N ARG A 58 20.44 15.82 -6.56
CA ARG A 58 19.62 16.09 -5.37
C ARG A 58 18.48 17.08 -5.60
N LYS A 59 18.70 18.10 -6.42
CA LYS A 59 17.65 19.11 -6.73
C LYS A 59 16.43 18.50 -7.45
N VAL A 60 16.59 17.34 -8.09
CA VAL A 60 15.50 16.58 -8.72
C VAL A 60 15.07 15.42 -7.83
N GLY A 61 16.03 14.69 -7.27
CA GLY A 61 15.76 13.50 -6.46
C GLY A 61 14.97 13.78 -5.19
N VAL A 62 15.30 14.85 -4.45
CA VAL A 62 14.60 15.19 -3.20
C VAL A 62 13.14 15.55 -3.45
N PRO A 63 12.79 16.47 -4.36
CA PRO A 63 11.37 16.76 -4.65
C PRO A 63 10.62 15.54 -5.16
N LEU A 64 11.22 14.74 -6.03
CA LEU A 64 10.59 13.53 -6.56
C LEU A 64 10.31 12.50 -5.46
N PHE A 65 11.28 12.29 -4.57
CA PHE A 65 11.13 11.40 -3.42
C PHE A 65 9.98 11.84 -2.52
N LEU A 66 9.99 13.12 -2.12
CA LEU A 66 8.96 13.68 -1.23
C LEU A 66 7.57 13.66 -1.87
N ALA A 67 7.46 14.04 -3.15
CA ALA A 67 6.18 14.03 -3.86
C ALA A 67 5.64 12.61 -4.02
N SER A 68 6.49 11.64 -4.34
CA SER A 68 6.10 10.23 -4.49
C SER A 68 5.63 9.63 -3.16
N TRP A 69 6.28 9.96 -2.06
CA TRP A 69 5.85 9.55 -0.72
C TRP A 69 4.56 10.23 -0.30
N ALA A 70 4.44 11.55 -0.54
CA ALA A 70 3.22 12.30 -0.23
C ALA A 70 2.01 11.71 -0.97
N LEU A 71 2.18 11.32 -2.22
CA LEU A 71 1.13 10.68 -3.01
C LEU A 71 0.68 9.35 -2.40
N GLN A 72 1.61 8.51 -1.98
CA GLN A 72 1.29 7.22 -1.35
C GLN A 72 0.61 7.40 0.01
N VAL A 73 1.13 8.30 0.85
CA VAL A 73 0.52 8.63 2.14
C VAL A 73 -0.90 9.17 1.95
N ALA A 74 -1.11 10.06 0.98
CA ALA A 74 -2.43 10.58 0.65
C ALA A 74 -3.39 9.45 0.24
N GLY A 75 -2.94 8.49 -0.55
CA GLY A 75 -3.72 7.31 -0.91
C GLY A 75 -4.18 6.52 0.31
N HIS A 76 -3.29 6.27 1.26
CA HIS A 76 -3.65 5.60 2.51
C HIS A 76 -4.63 6.39 3.36
N VAL A 77 -4.42 7.68 3.51
CA VAL A 77 -5.28 8.54 4.35
C VAL A 77 -6.67 8.71 3.74
N ILE A 78 -6.74 8.93 2.44
CA ILE A 78 -8.00 9.26 1.75
C ILE A 78 -8.84 8.02 1.49
N PHE A 79 -8.25 6.95 0.93
CA PHE A 79 -8.98 5.77 0.44
C PHE A 79 -8.99 4.62 1.43
N GLU A 80 -7.84 4.27 2.00
CA GLU A 80 -7.71 3.12 2.89
C GLU A 80 -8.02 3.45 4.35
N LYS A 81 -7.97 4.72 4.73
CA LYS A 81 -8.18 5.18 6.12
C LYS A 81 -7.22 4.51 7.11
N ASN A 82 -5.99 4.26 6.69
CA ASN A 82 -4.94 3.66 7.51
C ASN A 82 -3.62 4.39 7.36
N SER A 83 -2.62 3.96 8.11
CA SER A 83 -1.24 4.41 7.95
C SER A 83 -0.47 3.49 7.00
N PRO A 84 0.56 4.00 6.28
CA PRO A 84 1.38 3.17 5.42
C PRO A 84 2.03 2.01 6.18
N ALA A 85 2.15 0.85 5.54
CA ALA A 85 2.82 -0.34 6.09
C ALA A 85 4.30 -0.07 6.43
N LEU A 86 4.89 0.95 5.84
CA LEU A 86 6.26 1.38 6.08
C LEU A 86 6.54 1.71 7.54
N SER A 87 5.55 2.21 8.29
CA SER A 87 5.66 2.47 9.72
C SER A 87 5.90 1.19 10.54
N LYS A 88 5.64 0.02 9.96
CA LYS A 88 5.78 -1.30 10.57
C LYS A 88 7.11 -2.00 10.23
N GLY A 89 7.87 -1.47 9.25
CA GLY A 89 9.16 -2.03 8.84
C GLY A 89 9.57 -1.49 7.47
N PHE A 90 10.48 -0.52 7.45
CA PHE A 90 10.82 0.21 6.23
C PHE A 90 11.29 -0.70 5.09
N PHE A 91 12.37 -1.46 5.31
CA PHE A 91 12.98 -2.23 4.22
C PHE A 91 12.10 -3.40 3.76
N THR A 92 11.52 -4.13 4.69
CA THR A 92 10.69 -5.30 4.38
C THR A 92 9.48 -4.91 3.51
N TYR A 93 8.77 -3.87 3.92
CA TYR A 93 7.58 -3.44 3.21
C TYR A 93 7.86 -2.65 1.93
N GLN A 94 9.09 -2.18 1.72
CA GLN A 94 9.53 -1.71 0.41
C GLN A 94 9.57 -2.86 -0.61
N PHE A 95 10.09 -4.01 -0.24
CA PHE A 95 10.08 -5.20 -1.10
C PHE A 95 8.66 -5.71 -1.35
N CYS A 96 7.80 -5.68 -0.33
CA CYS A 96 6.37 -5.99 -0.50
C CYS A 96 5.72 -5.03 -1.49
N GLY A 97 6.02 -3.73 -1.40
CA GLY A 97 5.53 -2.71 -2.32
C GLY A 97 5.95 -2.96 -3.76
N LEU A 98 7.22 -3.30 -3.99
CA LEU A 98 7.72 -3.63 -5.33
C LEU A 98 7.06 -4.88 -5.89
N ALA A 99 6.92 -5.94 -5.09
CA ALA A 99 6.24 -7.16 -5.50
C ALA A 99 4.78 -6.91 -5.83
N PHE A 100 4.09 -6.14 -5.03
CA PHE A 100 2.70 -5.74 -5.24
C PHE A 100 2.55 -4.91 -6.52
N TRP A 101 3.46 -3.97 -6.76
CA TRP A 101 3.48 -3.17 -7.99
C TRP A 101 3.67 -4.06 -9.23
N CYS A 102 4.56 -5.05 -9.17
CA CYS A 102 4.73 -6.02 -10.25
C CYS A 102 3.45 -6.81 -10.52
N GLU A 103 2.75 -7.27 -9.48
CA GLU A 103 1.45 -7.94 -9.61
C GLU A 103 0.42 -7.04 -10.32
N GLU A 104 0.31 -5.78 -9.90
CA GLU A 104 -0.61 -4.81 -10.52
C GLU A 104 -0.24 -4.54 -11.99
N MET A 105 1.04 -4.43 -12.31
CA MET A 105 1.48 -4.23 -13.71
C MET A 105 1.16 -5.44 -14.58
N VAL A 106 1.36 -6.65 -14.08
CA VAL A 106 0.98 -7.88 -14.78
C VAL A 106 -0.52 -7.89 -15.06
N ASP A 107 -1.34 -7.55 -14.08
CA ASP A 107 -2.78 -7.49 -14.21
C ASP A 107 -3.24 -6.44 -15.24
N LEU A 108 -2.63 -5.25 -15.22
CA LEU A 108 -2.92 -4.21 -16.20
C LEU A 108 -2.54 -4.63 -17.63
N LEU A 109 -1.34 -5.20 -17.81
CA LEU A 109 -0.87 -5.65 -19.12
C LEU A 109 -1.67 -6.84 -19.64
N ALA A 110 -2.22 -7.67 -18.77
CA ALA A 110 -3.11 -8.78 -19.14
C ALA A 110 -4.56 -8.34 -19.36
N GLY A 111 -4.88 -7.06 -19.23
CA GLY A 111 -6.22 -6.52 -19.43
C GLY A 111 -7.19 -6.74 -18.28
N ARG A 112 -6.71 -7.18 -17.11
CA ARG A 112 -7.54 -7.38 -15.91
C ARG A 112 -7.88 -6.07 -15.18
N GLY A 113 -7.18 -4.99 -15.51
CA GLY A 113 -7.38 -3.68 -14.90
C GLY A 113 -6.77 -3.56 -13.50
N LEU A 114 -6.99 -2.41 -12.88
CA LEU A 114 -6.55 -2.14 -11.52
C LEU A 114 -7.48 -2.84 -10.53
N GLY A 115 -6.92 -3.67 -9.65
CA GLY A 115 -7.68 -4.37 -8.62
C GLY A 115 -8.16 -3.46 -7.49
N GLY A 116 -9.02 -3.98 -6.62
CA GLY A 116 -9.51 -3.30 -5.43
C GLY A 116 -10.95 -2.79 -5.55
N THR A 117 -11.41 -2.12 -4.50
CA THR A 117 -12.76 -1.55 -4.40
C THR A 117 -12.78 -0.08 -4.81
N ASP A 118 -13.92 0.37 -5.33
CA ASP A 118 -14.08 1.76 -5.79
C ASP A 118 -14.24 2.75 -4.62
N ASP A 119 -14.87 2.31 -3.53
CA ASP A 119 -15.17 3.16 -2.38
C ASP A 119 -14.04 3.15 -1.34
N PRO A 120 -13.86 4.26 -0.60
CA PRO A 120 -12.94 4.29 0.54
C PRO A 120 -13.28 3.25 1.60
N VAL A 121 -12.25 2.71 2.24
CA VAL A 121 -12.43 1.70 3.30
C VAL A 121 -13.11 2.31 4.51
N VAL A 122 -14.15 1.63 5.02
CA VAL A 122 -14.77 1.93 6.29
C VAL A 122 -14.18 1.01 7.35
N THR A 123 -13.49 1.58 8.34
CA THR A 123 -12.94 0.81 9.47
C THR A 123 -14.07 0.48 10.43
N ILE A 124 -14.29 -0.82 10.69
CA ILE A 124 -15.26 -1.28 11.68
C ILE A 124 -14.55 -1.32 13.04
N PRO A 125 -15.05 -0.63 14.06
CA PRO A 125 -14.51 -0.72 15.42
C PRO A 125 -14.58 -2.17 15.94
N GLU A 126 -13.55 -2.61 16.64
CA GLU A 126 -13.44 -3.97 17.18
C GLU A 126 -14.66 -4.37 18.07
N ALA A 127 -15.22 -3.39 18.78
CA ALA A 127 -16.41 -3.60 19.63
C ALA A 127 -17.66 -4.05 18.83
N ALA A 128 -17.73 -3.74 17.53
CA ALA A 128 -18.86 -4.16 16.68
C ALA A 128 -18.72 -5.62 16.21
N THR A 129 -17.52 -6.20 16.28
CA THR A 129 -17.26 -7.57 15.84
C THR A 129 -17.45 -8.62 16.95
N THR A 130 -17.53 -8.19 18.20
CA THR A 130 -17.70 -9.08 19.37
C THR A 130 -19.13 -9.25 19.84
N SER A 131 -20.12 -8.61 19.18
CA SER A 131 -21.53 -8.62 19.60
C SER A 131 -22.37 -9.75 18.99
N PHE A 132 -21.78 -10.80 18.46
CA PHE A 132 -22.50 -11.95 17.89
C PHE A 132 -22.02 -13.26 18.46
#